data_4236ee098647cb1c0b47f7d7854d8eac
#
_entry.id   4236ee098647cb1c0b47f7d7854d8eac
#
_cell.length_a   1.000
_cell.length_b   1.000
_cell.length_c   1.000
_cell.angle_alpha   90.00
_cell.angle_beta   90.00
_cell.angle_gamma   90.00
#
_symmetry.space_group_name_H-M   'P 1'
#
loop_
_entity.id
_entity.type
_entity.pdbx_description
1 polymer ?
#
loop_
_entity_poly.entity_id
_entity_poly.type
_entity_poly.pdbx_seq_one_letter_code
_entity_poly.pdbx_strand_id
1 'polypeptide(L)'
;MGAPTMDDAACAARMRCLYETWRAERDGAFGGASALVVGTGANKEDDLRYLKAVALEVWLFSYELPDTLLMFTERGMHVVAGGKKAALMENAREVLKEECGLDLAVHVKPKGEDGAAQAAAVVEAIKSENLVVGMVMKEKNEGAMMQYVTKALGEAGMEIKDVTSGVSLAMAAKDEKELGFVNKAVTLTSKALGFAVKEMEATIEDEKKLTHAKLSEMTEDAIIDPSRLGLKFPPEDVDICYPPIFQSGGEYDLKYSAESANTKLHYASPPAVVHMSVGARYTQYCANVGRTYMVDPTPAQEATYAAILAAQEAGIAALVDGATCASVYEAVKSSLTSAEGVDGATLASKLNKNVGTAMGLEFRDMTFVLNGKCETKIKAGMLFNLAVGVQGLKEPSAKEGSKNETYAVMIADSVLVGAAGETPSVLTTNPKGVKEISYIMNDDDDDDDDDGATADENDDDERAREDAVGERPGDAREPR
;
A
#
# COMPACT_ATOMS: atom_id res chain seq x y z
N MET A 1 9.81 -12.38 25.84
CA MET A 1 10.16 -12.47 24.40
C MET A 1 11.47 -13.21 24.28
N GLY A 2 11.53 -14.30 23.47
CA GLY A 2 12.78 -15.00 23.14
C GLY A 2 13.73 -14.06 22.41
N ALA A 3 15.04 -14.38 22.40
CA ALA A 3 15.98 -13.65 21.56
C ALA A 3 15.52 -13.72 20.09
N PRO A 4 15.66 -12.63 19.31
CA PRO A 4 15.31 -12.65 17.91
C PRO A 4 16.13 -13.73 17.19
N THR A 5 15.46 -14.60 16.46
CA THR A 5 16.08 -15.66 15.66
C THR A 5 15.93 -15.29 14.18
N MET A 6 17.04 -15.25 13.48
CA MET A 6 17.08 -15.06 12.04
C MET A 6 16.58 -16.33 11.33
N ASP A 7 15.93 -16.16 10.19
CA ASP A 7 15.60 -17.27 9.31
C ASP A 7 16.81 -17.53 8.38
N ASP A 8 17.64 -18.49 8.77
CA ASP A 8 18.91 -18.79 8.08
C ASP A 8 18.69 -19.18 6.63
N ALA A 9 17.66 -19.96 6.31
CA ALA A 9 17.38 -20.40 4.95
C ALA A 9 16.93 -19.22 4.06
N ALA A 10 16.05 -18.35 4.56
CA ALA A 10 15.63 -17.15 3.85
C ALA A 10 16.79 -16.17 3.67
N CYS A 11 17.61 -15.96 4.71
CA CYS A 11 18.80 -15.12 4.65
C CYS A 11 19.78 -15.61 3.56
N ALA A 12 20.10 -16.89 3.54
CA ALA A 12 21.01 -17.47 2.54
C ALA A 12 20.44 -17.34 1.11
N ALA A 13 19.16 -17.65 0.91
CA ALA A 13 18.51 -17.55 -0.41
C ALA A 13 18.53 -16.11 -0.93
N ARG A 14 18.17 -15.13 -0.08
CA ARG A 14 18.13 -13.72 -0.44
C ARG A 14 19.52 -13.12 -0.62
N MET A 15 20.49 -13.55 0.16
CA MET A 15 21.88 -13.15 -0.02
C MET A 15 22.40 -13.65 -1.37
N ARG A 16 22.16 -14.91 -1.75
CA ARG A 16 22.50 -15.42 -3.09
C ARG A 16 21.82 -14.60 -4.20
N CYS A 17 20.52 -14.30 -4.05
CA CYS A 17 19.76 -13.47 -5.00
C CYS A 17 20.39 -12.08 -5.16
N LEU A 18 20.78 -11.42 -4.06
CA LEU A 18 21.46 -10.12 -4.10
C LEU A 18 22.76 -10.22 -4.91
N TYR A 19 23.61 -11.20 -4.61
CA TYR A 19 24.91 -11.35 -5.27
C TYR A 19 24.78 -11.78 -6.74
N GLU A 20 23.80 -12.62 -7.08
CA GLU A 20 23.52 -13.01 -8.47
C GLU A 20 23.01 -11.81 -9.26
N THR A 21 22.08 -11.03 -8.72
CA THR A 21 21.59 -9.81 -9.36
C THR A 21 22.69 -8.77 -9.50
N TRP A 22 23.52 -8.61 -8.49
CA TRP A 22 24.66 -7.69 -8.53
C TRP A 22 25.66 -8.06 -9.63
N ARG A 23 26.00 -9.35 -9.77
CA ARG A 23 26.88 -9.81 -10.86
C ARG A 23 26.26 -9.63 -12.24
N ALA A 24 24.97 -9.95 -12.39
CA ALA A 24 24.25 -9.85 -13.66
C ALA A 24 24.07 -8.39 -14.13
N GLU A 25 23.83 -7.47 -13.20
CA GLU A 25 23.52 -6.06 -13.46
C GLU A 25 24.67 -5.12 -13.06
N ARG A 26 25.89 -5.65 -12.94
CA ARG A 26 27.04 -4.90 -12.41
C ARG A 26 27.27 -3.59 -13.13
N ASP A 27 27.39 -3.62 -14.46
CA ASP A 27 27.64 -2.44 -15.27
C ASP A 27 26.37 -1.63 -15.57
N GLY A 28 25.20 -2.21 -15.32
CA GLY A 28 23.87 -1.60 -15.46
C GLY A 28 23.41 -0.96 -14.16
N ALA A 29 22.48 -1.62 -13.47
CA ALA A 29 21.78 -1.07 -12.30
C ALA A 29 22.69 -0.85 -11.08
N PHE A 30 23.88 -1.47 -11.03
CA PHE A 30 24.89 -1.27 -9.97
C PHE A 30 26.05 -0.34 -10.38
N GLY A 31 26.07 0.20 -11.61
CA GLY A 31 27.00 1.25 -12.05
C GLY A 31 28.49 0.88 -11.97
N GLY A 32 28.84 -0.40 -12.06
CA GLY A 32 30.22 -0.90 -11.93
C GLY A 32 30.68 -1.06 -10.49
N ALA A 33 29.80 -0.93 -9.49
CA ALA A 33 30.17 -1.05 -8.08
C ALA A 33 30.79 -2.42 -7.76
N SER A 34 31.91 -2.41 -7.05
CA SER A 34 32.61 -3.60 -6.54
C SER A 34 32.48 -3.78 -5.02
N ALA A 35 31.90 -2.79 -4.34
CA ALA A 35 31.43 -2.87 -2.97
C ALA A 35 30.07 -2.17 -2.86
N LEU A 36 29.16 -2.68 -2.00
CA LEU A 36 27.90 -2.01 -1.65
C LEU A 36 27.99 -1.57 -0.20
N VAL A 37 27.70 -0.31 0.07
CA VAL A 37 27.67 0.23 1.44
C VAL A 37 26.27 0.75 1.72
N VAL A 38 25.65 0.19 2.75
CA VAL A 38 24.30 0.51 3.19
C VAL A 38 24.35 0.74 4.70
N GLY A 39 23.66 1.76 5.17
CA GLY A 39 23.62 2.03 6.59
C GLY A 39 22.41 2.85 6.98
N THR A 40 21.98 2.64 8.22
CA THR A 40 20.84 3.31 8.82
C THR A 40 21.26 4.13 10.03
N GLY A 41 20.58 5.24 10.25
CA GLY A 41 20.78 6.08 11.44
C GLY A 41 20.07 5.53 12.67
N ALA A 42 20.27 6.21 13.80
CA ALA A 42 19.61 5.91 15.07
C ALA A 42 18.19 6.48 15.19
N ASN A 43 17.60 6.94 14.09
CA ASN A 43 16.35 7.70 14.06
C ASN A 43 15.13 6.89 14.49
N LYS A 44 14.09 7.60 14.95
CA LYS A 44 12.84 7.01 15.39
C LYS A 44 12.03 6.46 14.21
N GLU A 45 11.17 5.49 14.51
CA GLU A 45 10.41 4.64 13.60
C GLU A 45 9.73 5.34 12.41
N ASP A 46 9.18 6.55 12.57
CA ASP A 46 8.46 7.25 11.50
C ASP A 46 9.37 7.77 10.37
N ASP A 47 10.61 8.16 10.69
CA ASP A 47 11.58 8.70 9.71
C ASP A 47 12.24 7.58 8.86
N LEU A 48 12.15 6.32 9.30
CA LEU A 48 12.78 5.16 8.66
C LEU A 48 11.82 4.36 7.77
N ARG A 49 10.54 4.60 7.87
CA ARG A 49 9.44 3.79 7.30
C ARG A 49 9.62 3.63 5.80
N TYR A 50 10.10 3.59 4.98
CA TYR A 50 10.26 3.36 3.53
C TYR A 50 11.67 3.69 3.02
N LEU A 51 12.68 3.63 3.89
CA LEU A 51 14.06 3.70 3.42
C LEU A 51 14.44 2.39 2.74
N LYS A 52 15.08 2.47 1.57
CA LYS A 52 15.61 1.33 0.83
C LYS A 52 16.65 0.56 1.66
N ALA A 53 17.46 1.27 2.44
CA ALA A 53 18.40 0.68 3.36
C ALA A 53 17.71 -0.23 4.39
N VAL A 54 16.64 0.26 5.02
CA VAL A 54 15.84 -0.52 5.98
C VAL A 54 15.15 -1.70 5.29
N ALA A 55 14.57 -1.47 4.11
CA ALA A 55 13.95 -2.53 3.32
C ALA A 55 14.95 -3.66 2.99
N LEU A 56 16.20 -3.33 2.64
CA LEU A 56 17.24 -4.31 2.39
C LEU A 56 17.61 -5.08 3.65
N GLU A 57 17.75 -4.42 4.81
CA GLU A 57 18.03 -5.07 6.10
C GLU A 57 16.93 -6.06 6.47
N VAL A 58 15.67 -5.64 6.41
CA VAL A 58 14.51 -6.50 6.70
C VAL A 58 14.42 -7.65 5.70
N TRP A 59 14.64 -7.41 4.43
CA TRP A 59 14.63 -8.45 3.41
C TRP A 59 15.70 -9.51 3.67
N LEU A 60 16.94 -9.10 3.96
CA LEU A 60 18.04 -10.03 4.20
C LEU A 60 17.94 -10.75 5.55
N PHE A 61 17.64 -10.02 6.62
CA PHE A 61 17.82 -10.50 8.00
C PHE A 61 16.51 -10.65 8.79
N SER A 62 15.36 -10.26 8.21
CA SER A 62 14.04 -10.22 8.84
C SER A 62 13.96 -9.27 10.06
N TYR A 63 14.88 -8.30 10.14
CA TYR A 63 14.97 -7.30 11.22
C TYR A 63 15.41 -5.94 10.68
N GLU A 64 14.86 -4.88 11.27
CA GLU A 64 15.44 -3.55 11.17
C GLU A 64 16.72 -3.48 12.00
N LEU A 65 17.76 -2.93 11.42
CA LEU A 65 19.05 -2.79 12.06
C LEU A 65 19.43 -1.30 12.23
N PRO A 66 18.62 -0.47 12.94
CA PRO A 66 18.92 0.95 13.08
C PRO A 66 20.31 1.16 13.69
N ASP A 67 21.00 2.23 13.29
CA ASP A 67 22.37 2.53 13.75
C ASP A 67 23.35 1.39 13.43
N THR A 68 23.28 0.89 12.19
CA THR A 68 24.13 -0.20 11.67
C THR A 68 24.70 0.21 10.31
N LEU A 69 25.92 -0.23 10.03
CA LEU A 69 26.57 -0.09 8.73
C LEU A 69 26.87 -1.48 8.18
N LEU A 70 26.44 -1.74 6.97
CA LEU A 70 26.70 -2.96 6.21
C LEU A 70 27.57 -2.62 5.01
N MET A 71 28.62 -3.40 4.78
CA MET A 71 29.36 -3.37 3.51
C MET A 71 29.43 -4.78 2.95
N PHE A 72 29.04 -4.90 1.68
CA PHE A 72 29.12 -6.13 0.91
C PHE A 72 30.27 -6.01 -0.10
N THR A 73 31.09 -7.03 -0.20
CA THR A 73 32.13 -7.18 -1.22
C THR A 73 31.95 -8.51 -1.94
N GLU A 74 32.68 -8.76 -3.00
CA GLU A 74 32.59 -10.04 -3.73
C GLU A 74 32.92 -11.27 -2.84
N ARG A 75 33.68 -11.08 -1.75
CA ARG A 75 34.18 -12.15 -0.91
C ARG A 75 33.48 -12.27 0.45
N GLY A 76 32.72 -11.25 0.85
CA GLY A 76 32.12 -11.26 2.16
C GLY A 76 31.42 -9.97 2.54
N MET A 77 31.09 -9.89 3.80
CA MET A 77 30.35 -8.78 4.37
C MET A 77 31.05 -8.25 5.64
N HIS A 78 31.08 -6.93 5.77
CA HIS A 78 31.44 -6.24 7.01
C HIS A 78 30.20 -5.66 7.64
N VAL A 79 30.09 -5.79 8.96
CA VAL A 79 29.00 -5.22 9.76
C VAL A 79 29.58 -4.37 10.87
N VAL A 80 29.14 -3.12 10.99
CA VAL A 80 29.41 -2.28 12.16
C VAL A 80 28.10 -2.06 12.91
N ALA A 81 28.00 -2.58 14.13
CA ALA A 81 26.77 -2.54 14.91
C ALA A 81 27.05 -2.54 16.43
N GLY A 82 26.08 -2.06 17.21
CA GLY A 82 26.11 -2.19 18.67
C GLY A 82 25.97 -3.67 19.12
N GLY A 83 26.48 -4.00 20.32
CA GLY A 83 26.70 -5.37 20.76
C GLY A 83 25.55 -6.36 20.57
N LYS A 84 24.28 -5.97 20.79
CA LYS A 84 23.11 -6.87 20.57
C LYS A 84 22.92 -7.24 19.10
N LYS A 85 23.04 -6.26 18.19
CA LYS A 85 22.90 -6.46 16.74
C LYS A 85 24.12 -7.20 16.19
N ALA A 86 25.32 -6.86 16.66
CA ALA A 86 26.53 -7.58 16.33
C ALA A 86 26.41 -9.08 16.69
N ALA A 87 25.87 -9.42 17.86
CA ALA A 87 25.61 -10.80 18.27
C ALA A 87 24.56 -11.49 17.37
N LEU A 88 23.51 -10.78 16.92
CA LEU A 88 22.55 -11.29 15.96
C LEU A 88 23.22 -11.61 14.62
N MET A 89 24.09 -10.71 14.14
CA MET A 89 24.82 -10.91 12.89
C MET A 89 25.85 -12.04 12.97
N GLU A 90 26.46 -12.26 14.13
CA GLU A 90 27.36 -13.41 14.34
C GLU A 90 26.64 -14.75 14.12
N ASN A 91 25.35 -14.85 14.41
CA ASN A 91 24.56 -16.05 14.14
C ASN A 91 24.45 -16.36 12.64
N ALA A 92 24.57 -15.34 11.75
CA ALA A 92 24.59 -15.51 10.32
C ALA A 92 25.91 -16.07 9.76
N ARG A 93 26.99 -16.06 10.56
CA ARG A 93 28.35 -16.38 10.08
C ARG A 93 28.44 -17.74 9.39
N GLU A 94 27.92 -18.77 10.06
CA GLU A 94 28.00 -20.14 9.57
C GLU A 94 27.20 -20.30 8.25
N VAL A 95 25.93 -19.84 8.24
CA VAL A 95 25.10 -19.95 7.05
C VAL A 95 25.61 -19.10 5.88
N LEU A 96 26.17 -17.92 6.12
CA LEU A 96 26.79 -17.12 5.06
C LEU A 96 28.03 -17.80 4.49
N LYS A 97 28.83 -18.45 5.35
CA LYS A 97 30.03 -19.17 4.88
C LYS A 97 29.69 -20.45 4.11
N GLU A 98 28.81 -21.28 4.67
CA GLU A 98 28.49 -22.59 4.09
C GLU A 98 27.60 -22.50 2.85
N GLU A 99 26.54 -21.66 2.91
CA GLU A 99 25.54 -21.58 1.86
C GLU A 99 25.86 -20.52 0.76
N CYS A 100 26.65 -19.48 1.11
CA CYS A 100 26.93 -18.38 0.19
C CYS A 100 28.44 -18.24 -0.14
N GLY A 101 29.32 -18.91 0.61
CA GLY A 101 30.78 -18.76 0.45
C GLY A 101 31.32 -17.41 0.90
N LEU A 102 30.55 -16.66 1.71
CA LEU A 102 30.86 -15.29 2.14
C LEU A 102 31.52 -15.28 3.52
N ASP A 103 32.59 -14.52 3.66
CA ASP A 103 33.20 -14.25 4.97
C ASP A 103 32.48 -13.10 5.67
N LEU A 104 32.25 -13.22 6.99
CA LEU A 104 31.63 -12.18 7.80
C LEU A 104 32.65 -11.56 8.76
N ALA A 105 32.83 -10.24 8.68
CA ALA A 105 33.61 -9.44 9.62
C ALA A 105 32.67 -8.55 10.44
N VAL A 106 32.60 -8.77 11.76
CA VAL A 106 31.75 -8.00 12.66
C VAL A 106 32.62 -7.05 13.49
N HIS A 107 32.31 -5.75 13.39
CA HIS A 107 32.97 -4.67 14.13
C HIS A 107 31.99 -4.15 15.17
N VAL A 108 32.26 -4.48 16.45
CA VAL A 108 31.34 -4.11 17.54
C VAL A 108 31.55 -2.64 17.92
N LYS A 109 30.49 -1.85 17.80
CA LYS A 109 30.45 -0.47 18.26
C LYS A 109 30.26 -0.43 19.79
N PRO A 110 31.17 0.20 20.58
CA PRO A 110 30.98 0.39 21.98
C PRO A 110 29.74 1.21 22.33
N LYS A 111 29.13 0.93 23.47
CA LYS A 111 27.95 1.64 23.92
C LYS A 111 28.27 3.12 24.18
N GLY A 112 27.48 4.01 23.56
CA GLY A 112 27.63 5.47 23.70
C GLY A 112 28.59 6.12 22.71
N GLU A 113 29.26 5.33 21.86
CA GLU A 113 30.08 5.85 20.76
C GLU A 113 29.28 5.98 19.46
N ASP A 114 29.75 6.84 18.54
CA ASP A 114 29.12 7.07 17.24
C ASP A 114 29.46 6.00 16.18
N GLY A 115 30.45 5.14 16.44
CA GLY A 115 30.91 4.08 15.54
C GLY A 115 31.91 4.52 14.48
N ALA A 116 32.37 5.76 14.49
CA ALA A 116 33.32 6.27 13.50
C ALA A 116 34.65 5.46 13.46
N ALA A 117 35.16 5.04 14.64
CA ALA A 117 36.37 4.23 14.71
C ALA A 117 36.20 2.85 14.04
N GLN A 118 35.04 2.20 14.21
CA GLN A 118 34.73 0.94 13.57
C GLN A 118 34.42 1.11 12.06
N ALA A 119 33.76 2.19 11.69
CA ALA A 119 33.50 2.55 10.29
C ALA A 119 34.82 2.86 9.54
N ALA A 120 35.86 3.34 10.23
CA ALA A 120 37.19 3.54 9.65
C ALA A 120 37.78 2.22 9.10
N ALA A 121 37.56 1.08 9.76
CA ALA A 121 38.02 -0.22 9.26
C ALA A 121 37.36 -0.59 7.93
N VAL A 122 36.07 -0.24 7.75
CA VAL A 122 35.33 -0.42 6.49
C VAL A 122 35.90 0.48 5.41
N VAL A 123 36.17 1.74 5.71
CA VAL A 123 36.78 2.70 4.75
C VAL A 123 38.18 2.21 4.33
N GLU A 124 38.99 1.71 5.24
CA GLU A 124 40.33 1.20 4.90
C GLU A 124 40.26 -0.08 4.04
N ALA A 125 39.29 -0.97 4.28
CA ALA A 125 39.06 -2.12 3.41
C ALA A 125 38.72 -1.66 1.96
N ILE A 126 37.85 -0.67 1.81
CA ILE A 126 37.48 -0.09 0.49
C ILE A 126 38.72 0.51 -0.19
N LYS A 127 39.50 1.31 0.53
CA LYS A 127 40.69 1.99 -0.03
C LYS A 127 41.79 1.00 -0.41
N SER A 128 42.07 0.02 0.45
CA SER A 128 43.16 -0.95 0.22
C SER A 128 42.92 -1.81 -1.03
N GLU A 129 41.67 -2.08 -1.38
CA GLU A 129 41.29 -2.83 -2.58
C GLU A 129 40.90 -1.93 -3.76
N ASN A 130 40.94 -0.58 -3.59
CA ASN A 130 40.53 0.41 -4.59
C ASN A 130 39.13 0.14 -5.18
N LEU A 131 38.14 -0.11 -4.30
CA LEU A 131 36.79 -0.53 -4.71
C LEU A 131 35.97 0.66 -5.20
N VAL A 132 35.17 0.46 -6.26
CA VAL A 132 34.08 1.35 -6.65
C VAL A 132 32.91 1.11 -5.71
N VAL A 133 32.46 2.14 -5.02
CA VAL A 133 31.46 2.02 -3.95
C VAL A 133 30.06 2.31 -4.47
N GLY A 134 29.16 1.34 -4.33
CA GLY A 134 27.73 1.51 -4.52
C GLY A 134 27.04 1.95 -3.24
N MET A 135 26.22 2.99 -3.29
CA MET A 135 25.41 3.48 -2.16
C MET A 135 23.99 3.81 -2.61
N VAL A 136 23.03 3.71 -1.70
CA VAL A 136 21.66 4.19 -1.93
C VAL A 136 21.66 5.71 -1.78
N MET A 137 21.75 6.44 -2.90
CA MET A 137 22.03 7.88 -2.91
C MET A 137 20.79 8.76 -2.69
N LYS A 138 19.58 8.26 -2.94
CA LYS A 138 18.35 9.05 -2.84
C LYS A 138 17.80 9.19 -1.42
N GLU A 139 18.40 8.51 -0.47
CA GLU A 139 18.04 8.58 0.93
C GLU A 139 18.93 9.57 1.69
N LYS A 140 18.34 10.26 2.66
CA LYS A 140 19.11 11.06 3.59
C LYS A 140 19.81 10.11 4.56
N ASN A 141 21.10 9.91 4.36
CA ASN A 141 21.94 9.11 5.26
C ASN A 141 22.29 9.95 6.51
N GLU A 142 21.40 9.98 7.49
CA GLU A 142 21.56 10.80 8.71
C GLU A 142 22.37 10.11 9.80
N GLY A 143 22.76 8.84 9.63
CA GLY A 143 23.57 8.10 10.60
C GLY A 143 25.02 8.56 10.65
N ALA A 144 25.58 8.73 11.85
CA ALA A 144 26.97 9.19 12.06
C ALA A 144 28.00 8.35 11.29
N MET A 145 27.82 7.01 11.27
CA MET A 145 28.70 6.10 10.54
C MET A 145 28.63 6.31 9.03
N MET A 146 27.43 6.47 8.45
CA MET A 146 27.28 6.75 7.03
C MET A 146 27.83 8.11 6.63
N GLN A 147 27.63 9.14 7.45
CA GLN A 147 28.23 10.46 7.25
C GLN A 147 29.75 10.40 7.27
N TYR A 148 30.32 9.67 8.24
CA TYR A 148 31.77 9.43 8.32
C TYR A 148 32.29 8.74 7.06
N VAL A 149 31.67 7.61 6.64
CA VAL A 149 32.06 6.84 5.44
C VAL A 149 31.99 7.72 4.19
N THR A 150 30.86 8.39 3.96
CA THR A 150 30.66 9.25 2.79
C THR A 150 31.72 10.36 2.71
N LYS A 151 32.01 11.01 3.86
CA LYS A 151 33.02 12.04 3.94
C LYS A 151 34.43 11.50 3.66
N ALA A 152 34.81 10.39 4.31
CA ALA A 152 36.13 9.78 4.21
C ALA A 152 36.43 9.24 2.79
N LEU A 153 35.41 8.70 2.11
CA LEU A 153 35.52 8.26 0.71
C LEU A 153 35.62 9.44 -0.25
N GLY A 154 34.84 10.52 -0.02
CA GLY A 154 34.93 11.74 -0.81
C GLY A 154 36.28 12.44 -0.69
N GLU A 155 36.86 12.54 0.53
CA GLU A 155 38.19 13.08 0.76
C GLU A 155 39.30 12.22 0.12
N ALA A 156 39.07 10.92 0.00
CA ALA A 156 39.99 10.00 -0.69
C ALA A 156 39.82 10.01 -2.22
N GLY A 157 38.87 10.74 -2.78
CA GLY A 157 38.58 10.78 -4.21
C GLY A 157 38.03 9.46 -4.75
N MET A 158 37.41 8.63 -3.90
CA MET A 158 36.81 7.36 -4.31
C MET A 158 35.53 7.57 -5.11
N GLU A 159 35.31 6.74 -6.13
CA GLU A 159 34.10 6.82 -6.94
C GLU A 159 32.91 6.19 -6.22
N ILE A 160 31.82 6.96 -6.10
CA ILE A 160 30.56 6.52 -5.49
C ILE A 160 29.48 6.45 -6.58
N LYS A 161 28.76 5.33 -6.65
CA LYS A 161 27.67 5.05 -7.59
C LYS A 161 26.32 4.93 -6.87
N ASP A 162 25.26 5.41 -7.51
CA ASP A 162 23.89 5.14 -7.05
C ASP A 162 23.49 3.72 -7.43
N VAL A 163 23.25 2.86 -6.44
CA VAL A 163 22.82 1.47 -6.64
C VAL A 163 21.38 1.22 -6.22
N THR A 164 20.60 2.28 -6.03
CA THR A 164 19.18 2.19 -5.61
C THR A 164 18.39 1.23 -6.50
N SER A 165 18.54 1.34 -7.83
CA SER A 165 17.84 0.47 -8.78
C SER A 165 18.33 -0.97 -8.74
N GLY A 166 19.62 -1.22 -8.50
CA GLY A 166 20.18 -2.56 -8.36
C GLY A 166 19.63 -3.28 -7.14
N VAL A 167 19.56 -2.59 -5.99
CA VAL A 167 18.95 -3.11 -4.76
C VAL A 167 17.46 -3.40 -4.99
N SER A 168 16.73 -2.50 -5.66
CA SER A 168 15.33 -2.72 -6.03
C SER A 168 15.14 -3.98 -6.88
N LEU A 169 16.01 -4.19 -7.88
CA LEU A 169 15.97 -5.37 -8.75
C LEU A 169 16.19 -6.68 -7.99
N ALA A 170 17.08 -6.68 -6.98
CA ALA A 170 17.33 -7.85 -6.15
C ALA A 170 16.11 -8.23 -5.29
N MET A 171 15.38 -7.23 -4.77
CA MET A 171 14.21 -7.42 -3.91
C MET A 171 12.88 -7.51 -4.69
N ALA A 172 12.91 -7.40 -6.02
CA ALA A 172 11.71 -7.19 -6.82
C ALA A 172 10.74 -8.37 -6.78
N ALA A 173 11.22 -9.60 -7.06
CA ALA A 173 10.42 -10.82 -7.01
C ALA A 173 10.26 -11.29 -5.55
N LYS A 174 9.03 -11.65 -5.18
CA LYS A 174 8.70 -12.10 -3.82
C LYS A 174 8.84 -13.61 -3.70
N ASP A 175 9.53 -14.06 -2.66
CA ASP A 175 9.57 -15.47 -2.29
C ASP A 175 8.25 -15.92 -1.63
N GLU A 176 8.10 -17.23 -1.40
CA GLU A 176 6.88 -17.81 -0.81
C GLU A 176 6.57 -17.23 0.59
N LYS A 177 7.60 -16.99 1.40
CA LYS A 177 7.44 -16.42 2.73
C LYS A 177 6.99 -14.97 2.66
N GLU A 178 7.58 -14.16 1.77
CA GLU A 178 7.18 -12.80 1.49
C GLU A 178 5.71 -12.74 1.02
N LEU A 179 5.31 -13.63 0.11
CA LEU A 179 3.92 -13.74 -0.35
C LEU A 179 2.96 -14.13 0.78
N GLY A 180 3.40 -14.92 1.76
CA GLY A 180 2.66 -15.19 2.99
C GLY A 180 2.35 -13.93 3.79
N PHE A 181 3.30 -12.99 3.91
CA PHE A 181 3.09 -11.69 4.55
C PHE A 181 2.24 -10.75 3.70
N VAL A 182 2.48 -10.70 2.40
CA VAL A 182 1.66 -9.93 1.44
C VAL A 182 0.19 -10.34 1.52
N ASN A 183 -0.13 -11.63 1.55
CA ASN A 183 -1.50 -12.11 1.64
C ASN A 183 -2.20 -11.70 2.94
N LYS A 184 -1.46 -11.61 4.05
CA LYS A 184 -1.99 -11.07 5.31
C LYS A 184 -2.22 -9.55 5.22
N ALA A 185 -1.30 -8.80 4.60
CA ALA A 185 -1.49 -7.38 4.34
C ALA A 185 -2.70 -7.12 3.42
N VAL A 186 -2.89 -7.93 2.37
CA VAL A 186 -4.07 -7.89 1.48
C VAL A 186 -5.35 -8.15 2.27
N THR A 187 -5.36 -9.15 3.13
CA THR A 187 -6.52 -9.47 3.97
C THR A 187 -6.88 -8.30 4.89
N LEU A 188 -5.87 -7.73 5.56
CA LEU A 188 -6.04 -6.56 6.43
C LEU A 188 -6.58 -5.36 5.66
N THR A 189 -5.97 -5.03 4.53
CA THR A 189 -6.35 -3.92 3.64
C THR A 189 -7.79 -4.07 3.14
N SER A 190 -8.14 -5.27 2.64
CA SER A 190 -9.49 -5.53 2.11
C SER A 190 -10.57 -5.47 3.20
N LYS A 191 -10.28 -5.95 4.41
CA LYS A 191 -11.19 -5.86 5.55
C LYS A 191 -11.35 -4.43 6.05
N ALA A 192 -10.26 -3.64 6.05
CA ALA A 192 -10.29 -2.23 6.43
C ALA A 192 -11.12 -1.38 5.44
N LEU A 193 -10.99 -1.63 4.12
CA LEU A 193 -11.88 -0.99 3.14
C LEU A 193 -13.34 -1.40 3.39
N GLY A 194 -13.62 -2.69 3.61
CA GLY A 194 -14.98 -3.17 3.90
C GLY A 194 -15.56 -2.56 5.19
N PHE A 195 -14.74 -2.27 6.20
CA PHE A 195 -15.14 -1.51 7.38
C PHE A 195 -15.52 -0.07 7.01
N ALA A 196 -14.68 0.63 6.25
CA ALA A 196 -14.95 2.01 5.83
C ALA A 196 -16.23 2.12 4.96
N VAL A 197 -16.48 1.14 4.10
CA VAL A 197 -17.72 1.08 3.30
C VAL A 197 -18.94 0.94 4.20
N LYS A 198 -18.93 0.06 5.19
CA LYS A 198 -20.03 -0.08 6.15
C LYS A 198 -20.29 1.18 6.96
N GLU A 199 -19.25 1.90 7.37
CA GLU A 199 -19.39 3.18 8.06
C GLU A 199 -19.97 4.26 7.13
N MET A 200 -19.63 4.24 5.84
CA MET A 200 -20.26 5.10 4.84
C MET A 200 -21.75 4.76 4.66
N GLU A 201 -22.09 3.49 4.47
CA GLU A 201 -23.45 3.00 4.32
C GLU A 201 -24.32 3.40 5.53
N ALA A 202 -23.85 3.09 6.74
CA ALA A 202 -24.55 3.50 7.98
C ALA A 202 -24.67 5.02 8.16
N THR A 203 -23.72 5.79 7.57
CA THR A 203 -23.79 7.25 7.58
C THR A 203 -24.87 7.77 6.63
N ILE A 204 -25.03 7.12 5.48
CA ILE A 204 -26.06 7.47 4.49
C ILE A 204 -27.44 7.07 5.00
N GLU A 205 -27.62 5.82 5.48
CA GLU A 205 -28.89 5.31 6.01
C GLU A 205 -29.42 6.11 7.20
N ASP A 206 -28.54 6.47 8.13
CA ASP A 206 -28.91 7.18 9.37
C ASP A 206 -28.78 8.71 9.26
N GLU A 207 -28.49 9.25 8.07
CA GLU A 207 -28.23 10.69 7.83
C GLU A 207 -27.19 11.31 8.77
N LYS A 208 -26.20 10.53 9.19
CA LYS A 208 -25.18 10.94 10.15
C LYS A 208 -24.21 11.97 9.56
N LYS A 209 -23.60 12.73 10.45
CA LYS A 209 -22.59 13.73 10.09
C LYS A 209 -21.18 13.17 10.30
N LEU A 210 -20.71 12.34 9.38
CA LEU A 210 -19.35 11.82 9.37
C LEU A 210 -18.45 12.70 8.50
N THR A 211 -17.25 13.05 8.99
CA THR A 211 -16.24 13.75 8.17
C THR A 211 -15.25 12.76 7.57
N HIS A 212 -14.62 13.14 6.43
CA HIS A 212 -13.60 12.32 5.81
C HIS A 212 -12.44 12.03 6.78
N ALA A 213 -11.97 13.05 7.51
CA ALA A 213 -10.92 12.91 8.51
C ALA A 213 -11.31 11.91 9.62
N LYS A 214 -12.58 11.94 10.09
CA LYS A 214 -13.03 10.99 11.13
C LYS A 214 -13.15 9.57 10.60
N LEU A 215 -13.61 9.39 9.36
CA LEU A 215 -13.63 8.07 8.72
C LEU A 215 -12.20 7.52 8.53
N SER A 216 -11.24 8.41 8.19
CA SER A 216 -9.81 8.05 8.10
C SER A 216 -9.27 7.55 9.43
N GLU A 217 -9.47 8.31 10.52
CA GLU A 217 -9.08 7.93 11.89
C GLU A 217 -9.69 6.59 12.31
N MET A 218 -11.01 6.41 12.10
CA MET A 218 -11.70 5.16 12.46
C MET A 218 -11.17 3.95 11.70
N THR A 219 -10.81 4.14 10.42
CA THR A 219 -10.25 3.08 9.57
C THR A 219 -8.81 2.77 9.95
N GLU A 220 -8.00 3.77 10.27
CA GLU A 220 -6.66 3.61 10.81
C GLU A 220 -6.69 2.84 12.13
N ASP A 221 -7.53 3.26 13.09
CA ASP A 221 -7.74 2.54 14.35
C ASP A 221 -8.10 1.07 14.15
N ALA A 222 -8.94 0.78 13.13
CA ALA A 222 -9.33 -0.60 12.83
C ALA A 222 -8.18 -1.41 12.20
N ILE A 223 -7.25 -0.79 11.48
CA ILE A 223 -6.03 -1.44 10.98
C ILE A 223 -5.08 -1.76 12.13
N ILE A 224 -4.85 -0.79 13.03
CA ILE A 224 -3.92 -0.93 14.17
C ILE A 224 -4.47 -1.90 15.23
N ASP A 225 -5.80 -1.98 15.39
CA ASP A 225 -6.46 -3.02 16.18
C ASP A 225 -7.23 -3.99 15.26
N PRO A 226 -6.56 -5.00 14.69
CA PRO A 226 -7.19 -5.90 13.71
C PRO A 226 -8.33 -6.74 14.28
N SER A 227 -8.49 -6.81 15.60
CA SER A 227 -9.63 -7.48 16.24
C SER A 227 -10.96 -6.81 15.88
N ARG A 228 -10.98 -5.50 15.64
CA ARG A 228 -12.14 -4.73 15.15
C ARG A 228 -12.58 -5.16 13.74
N LEU A 229 -11.65 -5.72 12.96
CA LEU A 229 -11.91 -6.30 11.64
C LEU A 229 -12.20 -7.81 11.67
N GLY A 230 -12.29 -8.40 12.88
CA GLY A 230 -12.44 -9.84 13.08
C GLY A 230 -11.19 -10.66 12.72
N LEU A 231 -10.02 -10.03 12.69
CA LEU A 231 -8.74 -10.66 12.41
C LEU A 231 -7.98 -10.96 13.71
N LYS A 232 -7.23 -12.08 13.71
CA LYS A 232 -6.38 -12.50 14.85
C LYS A 232 -4.91 -12.24 14.55
N PHE A 233 -4.60 -11.08 14.00
CA PHE A 233 -3.22 -10.66 13.79
C PHE A 233 -2.66 -9.98 15.04
N PRO A 234 -1.37 -10.18 15.37
CA PRO A 234 -0.72 -9.43 16.44
C PRO A 234 -0.69 -7.93 16.09
N PRO A 235 -1.10 -7.04 17.01
CA PRO A 235 -1.07 -5.59 16.75
C PRO A 235 0.32 -5.05 16.41
N GLU A 236 1.38 -5.68 16.93
CA GLU A 236 2.77 -5.33 16.66
C GLU A 236 3.23 -5.65 15.23
N ASP A 237 2.49 -6.51 14.52
CA ASP A 237 2.80 -6.91 13.13
C ASP A 237 2.08 -6.06 12.09
N VAL A 238 1.16 -5.19 12.49
CA VAL A 238 0.29 -4.43 11.58
C VAL A 238 0.56 -2.93 11.65
N ASP A 239 0.37 -2.25 10.52
CA ASP A 239 0.50 -0.80 10.42
C ASP A 239 -0.23 -0.30 9.16
N ILE A 240 -0.38 1.01 9.02
CA ILE A 240 -0.86 1.66 7.80
C ILE A 240 0.28 1.86 6.79
N CYS A 241 -0.02 1.81 5.49
CA CYS A 241 0.90 2.30 4.46
C CYS A 241 0.96 3.82 4.40
N TYR A 242 -0.17 4.44 4.60
CA TYR A 242 -0.43 5.88 4.64
C TYR A 242 -1.78 6.09 5.34
N PRO A 243 -2.09 7.29 5.90
CA PRO A 243 -3.40 7.57 6.46
C PRO A 243 -4.51 7.29 5.44
N PRO A 244 -5.55 6.50 5.75
CA PRO A 244 -6.62 6.18 4.81
C PRO A 244 -7.23 7.42 4.17
N ILE A 245 -7.45 7.41 2.85
CA ILE A 245 -7.87 8.56 2.07
C ILE A 245 -9.34 8.42 1.70
N PHE A 246 -10.14 9.40 2.12
CA PHE A 246 -11.55 9.51 1.78
C PHE A 246 -11.83 10.92 1.24
N GLN A 247 -12.50 10.99 0.09
CA GLN A 247 -12.77 12.26 -0.60
C GLN A 247 -14.14 12.22 -1.27
N SER A 248 -14.89 13.31 -1.19
CA SER A 248 -16.15 13.53 -1.90
C SER A 248 -16.46 15.01 -1.98
N GLY A 249 -17.44 15.40 -2.80
CA GLY A 249 -17.93 16.78 -2.88
C GLY A 249 -17.06 17.71 -3.72
N GLY A 250 -16.46 17.19 -4.82
CA GLY A 250 -15.80 17.99 -5.84
C GLY A 250 -14.31 18.27 -5.62
N GLU A 251 -13.79 17.97 -4.45
CA GLU A 251 -12.38 18.16 -4.10
C GLU A 251 -11.66 16.81 -4.07
N TYR A 252 -10.87 16.51 -5.12
CA TYR A 252 -10.18 15.24 -5.26
C TYR A 252 -8.69 15.46 -5.56
N ASP A 253 -7.83 14.80 -4.78
CA ASP A 253 -6.42 14.59 -5.07
C ASP A 253 -6.11 13.09 -4.95
N LEU A 254 -5.89 12.42 -6.08
CA LEU A 254 -5.69 10.97 -6.16
C LEU A 254 -4.25 10.54 -5.79
N LYS A 255 -3.48 11.39 -5.10
CA LYS A 255 -2.15 11.03 -4.58
C LYS A 255 -2.26 10.36 -3.22
N TYR A 256 -1.40 9.39 -2.95
CA TYR A 256 -1.31 8.72 -1.64
C TYR A 256 -0.73 9.59 -0.51
N SER A 257 -0.37 10.83 -0.80
CA SER A 257 -0.01 11.85 0.18
C SER A 257 -1.16 12.84 0.46
N ALA A 258 -2.34 12.64 -0.14
CA ALA A 258 -3.50 13.46 0.13
C ALA A 258 -4.03 13.18 1.54
N GLU A 259 -4.48 14.25 2.20
CA GLU A 259 -5.12 14.15 3.51
C GLU A 259 -6.63 14.09 3.36
N SER A 260 -7.29 13.33 4.23
CA SER A 260 -8.74 13.34 4.35
C SER A 260 -9.18 14.61 5.05
N ALA A 261 -9.94 15.47 4.36
CA ALA A 261 -10.36 16.76 4.87
C ALA A 261 -11.34 16.66 6.06
N ASN A 262 -11.36 17.66 6.93
CA ASN A 262 -12.36 17.73 8.00
C ASN A 262 -13.71 18.31 7.50
N THR A 263 -14.08 17.96 6.26
CA THR A 263 -15.39 18.24 5.67
C THR A 263 -16.26 16.99 5.75
N LYS A 264 -17.57 17.18 5.77
CA LYS A 264 -18.53 16.06 5.82
C LYS A 264 -18.48 15.26 4.52
N LEU A 265 -18.67 13.95 4.66
CA LEU A 265 -18.94 13.07 3.54
C LEU A 265 -20.13 13.65 2.74
N HIS A 266 -19.96 13.76 1.44
CA HIS A 266 -20.97 14.35 0.56
C HIS A 266 -21.66 13.25 -0.25
N TYR A 267 -22.95 13.05 0.04
CA TYR A 267 -23.82 12.06 -0.60
C TYR A 267 -25.25 12.60 -0.85
N ALA A 268 -25.67 13.58 -0.04
CA ALA A 268 -27.06 14.04 0.05
C ALA A 268 -27.53 14.94 -1.11
N SER A 269 -26.73 15.13 -2.13
CA SER A 269 -27.12 15.89 -3.33
C SER A 269 -26.59 15.13 -4.54
N PRO A 270 -27.26 14.06 -4.96
CA PRO A 270 -26.83 13.25 -6.08
C PRO A 270 -26.84 14.04 -7.41
N PRO A 271 -26.06 13.61 -8.43
CA PRO A 271 -25.17 12.44 -8.37
C PRO A 271 -23.91 12.72 -7.53
N ALA A 272 -23.58 11.87 -6.59
CA ALA A 272 -22.41 12.05 -5.72
C ALA A 272 -21.37 10.95 -5.91
N VAL A 273 -20.09 11.31 -5.75
CA VAL A 273 -18.96 10.38 -5.90
C VAL A 273 -18.12 10.40 -4.64
N VAL A 274 -17.80 9.21 -4.12
CA VAL A 274 -16.97 9.01 -2.95
C VAL A 274 -15.75 8.17 -3.33
N HIS A 275 -14.56 8.75 -3.25
CA HIS A 275 -13.31 8.05 -3.42
C HIS A 275 -12.78 7.53 -2.08
N MET A 276 -12.35 6.27 -2.07
CA MET A 276 -11.74 5.60 -0.92
C MET A 276 -10.43 4.91 -1.32
N SER A 277 -9.36 5.14 -0.56
CA SER A 277 -8.10 4.43 -0.73
C SER A 277 -7.53 4.02 0.61
N VAL A 278 -7.21 2.74 0.75
CA VAL A 278 -6.73 2.13 1.98
C VAL A 278 -5.52 1.27 1.66
N GLY A 279 -4.43 1.46 2.42
CA GLY A 279 -3.25 0.63 2.36
C GLY A 279 -2.80 0.22 3.76
N ALA A 280 -2.54 -1.07 3.95
CA ALA A 280 -2.07 -1.62 5.21
C ALA A 280 -0.81 -2.47 5.02
N ARG A 281 -0.04 -2.65 6.11
CA ARG A 281 1.19 -3.43 6.18
C ARG A 281 1.01 -4.60 7.15
N TYR A 282 1.63 -5.72 6.82
CA TYR A 282 1.84 -6.81 7.75
C TYR A 282 3.32 -7.20 7.76
N THR A 283 3.96 -7.20 8.93
CA THR A 283 5.43 -7.35 9.05
C THR A 283 6.20 -6.57 7.98
N GLN A 284 5.78 -5.30 7.76
CA GLN A 284 6.29 -4.32 6.80
C GLN A 284 5.93 -4.55 5.32
N TYR A 285 5.37 -5.70 4.92
CA TYR A 285 4.90 -5.91 3.55
C TYR A 285 3.58 -5.19 3.31
N CYS A 286 3.54 -4.40 2.23
CA CYS A 286 2.44 -3.51 1.90
C CYS A 286 1.40 -4.19 1.00
N ALA A 287 0.14 -3.79 1.17
CA ALA A 287 -0.95 -4.00 0.22
C ALA A 287 -1.78 -2.72 0.09
N ASN A 288 -2.47 -2.58 -1.03
CA ASN A 288 -3.31 -1.41 -1.31
C ASN A 288 -4.58 -1.79 -2.07
N VAL A 289 -5.65 -1.06 -1.79
CA VAL A 289 -6.91 -1.10 -2.54
C VAL A 289 -7.48 0.31 -2.64
N GLY A 290 -7.99 0.67 -3.82
CA GLY A 290 -8.70 1.92 -4.05
C GLY A 290 -10.00 1.66 -4.78
N ARG A 291 -11.07 2.32 -4.37
CA ARG A 291 -12.41 2.22 -4.96
C ARG A 291 -13.06 3.59 -5.06
N THR A 292 -13.92 3.74 -6.02
CA THR A 292 -14.80 4.90 -6.16
C THR A 292 -16.23 4.42 -6.12
N TYR A 293 -16.99 4.92 -5.17
CA TYR A 293 -18.41 4.64 -4.98
C TYR A 293 -19.23 5.79 -5.52
N MET A 294 -20.42 5.50 -6.06
CA MET A 294 -21.33 6.49 -6.63
C MET A 294 -22.71 6.37 -5.98
N VAL A 295 -23.32 7.49 -5.66
CA VAL A 295 -24.68 7.59 -5.13
C VAL A 295 -25.55 8.26 -6.16
N ASP A 296 -26.60 7.57 -6.63
CA ASP A 296 -27.49 7.94 -7.74
C ASP A 296 -26.72 8.41 -8.97
N PRO A 297 -25.81 7.57 -9.51
CA PRO A 297 -24.96 7.97 -10.62
C PRO A 297 -25.75 8.27 -11.89
N THR A 298 -25.28 9.25 -12.64
CA THR A 298 -25.79 9.44 -14.01
C THR A 298 -25.28 8.33 -14.94
N PRO A 299 -26.00 8.03 -16.03
CA PRO A 299 -25.50 7.09 -17.05
C PRO A 299 -24.12 7.48 -17.60
N ALA A 300 -23.80 8.77 -17.63
CA ALA A 300 -22.48 9.27 -18.05
C ALA A 300 -21.38 8.93 -17.02
N GLN A 301 -21.67 9.00 -15.73
CA GLN A 301 -20.74 8.59 -14.67
C GLN A 301 -20.52 7.08 -14.71
N GLU A 302 -21.56 6.27 -14.85
CA GLU A 302 -21.46 4.81 -14.98
C GLU A 302 -20.64 4.40 -16.22
N ALA A 303 -20.88 5.01 -17.37
CA ALA A 303 -20.10 4.76 -18.58
C ALA A 303 -18.62 5.15 -18.41
N THR A 304 -18.36 6.28 -17.76
CA THR A 304 -16.99 6.73 -17.44
C THR A 304 -16.29 5.75 -16.49
N TYR A 305 -16.97 5.31 -15.44
CA TYR A 305 -16.43 4.31 -14.52
C TYR A 305 -16.13 2.98 -15.23
N ALA A 306 -17.07 2.50 -16.09
CA ALA A 306 -16.88 1.29 -16.86
C ALA A 306 -15.65 1.36 -17.79
N ALA A 307 -15.43 2.52 -18.45
CA ALA A 307 -14.25 2.74 -19.27
C ALA A 307 -12.93 2.70 -18.46
N ILE A 308 -12.93 3.27 -17.27
CA ILE A 308 -11.75 3.24 -16.37
C ILE A 308 -11.51 1.84 -15.82
N LEU A 309 -12.56 1.08 -15.51
CA LEU A 309 -12.46 -0.32 -15.10
C LEU A 309 -11.86 -1.18 -16.23
N ALA A 310 -12.35 -1.03 -17.46
CA ALA A 310 -11.79 -1.73 -18.63
C ALA A 310 -10.30 -1.38 -18.84
N ALA A 311 -9.93 -0.11 -18.63
CA ALA A 311 -8.54 0.31 -18.72
C ALA A 311 -7.67 -0.29 -17.60
N GLN A 312 -8.19 -0.44 -16.39
CA GLN A 312 -7.49 -1.14 -15.29
C GLN A 312 -7.30 -2.62 -15.64
N GLU A 313 -8.31 -3.28 -16.20
CA GLU A 313 -8.21 -4.67 -16.66
C GLU A 313 -7.17 -4.84 -17.77
N ALA A 314 -7.10 -3.90 -18.72
CA ALA A 314 -6.05 -3.88 -19.75
C ALA A 314 -4.66 -3.71 -19.13
N GLY A 315 -4.52 -2.88 -18.10
CA GLY A 315 -3.29 -2.72 -17.32
C GLY A 315 -2.90 -4.00 -16.58
N ILE A 316 -3.87 -4.69 -15.95
CA ILE A 316 -3.64 -5.99 -15.30
C ILE A 316 -3.13 -6.99 -16.33
N ALA A 317 -3.79 -7.13 -17.46
CA ALA A 317 -3.42 -8.07 -18.53
C ALA A 317 -2.01 -7.80 -19.10
N ALA A 318 -1.55 -6.55 -19.05
CA ALA A 318 -0.22 -6.13 -19.51
C ALA A 318 0.90 -6.33 -18.45
N LEU A 319 0.57 -6.62 -17.18
CA LEU A 319 1.52 -6.89 -16.09
C LEU A 319 2.07 -8.31 -16.18
N VAL A 320 2.81 -8.62 -17.23
CA VAL A 320 3.39 -9.97 -17.48
C VAL A 320 4.90 -9.95 -17.42
N ASP A 321 5.49 -11.13 -17.19
CA ASP A 321 6.94 -11.31 -17.19
C ASP A 321 7.57 -10.87 -18.52
N GLY A 322 8.65 -10.07 -18.45
CA GLY A 322 9.37 -9.51 -19.60
C GLY A 322 8.78 -8.23 -20.20
N ALA A 323 7.55 -7.82 -19.84
CA ALA A 323 6.98 -6.53 -20.22
C ALA A 323 7.79 -5.37 -19.62
N THR A 324 7.65 -4.15 -20.16
CA THR A 324 8.20 -2.93 -19.53
C THR A 324 7.12 -2.21 -18.73
N CYS A 325 7.53 -1.47 -17.72
CA CYS A 325 6.60 -0.60 -16.98
C CYS A 325 5.87 0.39 -17.91
N ALA A 326 6.56 0.87 -18.96
CA ALA A 326 5.97 1.76 -19.98
C ALA A 326 4.88 1.06 -20.79
N SER A 327 5.05 -0.22 -21.15
CA SER A 327 4.04 -0.95 -21.93
C SER A 327 2.72 -1.13 -21.16
N VAL A 328 2.75 -1.28 -19.84
CA VAL A 328 1.56 -1.34 -18.98
C VAL A 328 0.81 0.01 -18.99
N TYR A 329 1.55 1.11 -18.84
CA TYR A 329 0.96 2.45 -18.93
C TYR A 329 0.30 2.71 -20.28
N GLU A 330 0.96 2.33 -21.37
CA GLU A 330 0.41 2.50 -22.73
C GLU A 330 -0.81 1.60 -22.97
N ALA A 331 -0.87 0.40 -22.40
CA ALA A 331 -2.06 -0.45 -22.46
C ALA A 331 -3.27 0.22 -21.79
N VAL A 332 -3.10 0.76 -20.58
CA VAL A 332 -4.14 1.53 -19.87
C VAL A 332 -4.59 2.74 -20.68
N LYS A 333 -3.64 3.55 -21.16
CA LYS A 333 -3.92 4.76 -21.91
C LYS A 333 -4.63 4.47 -23.25
N SER A 334 -4.20 3.43 -23.95
CA SER A 334 -4.80 2.99 -25.21
C SER A 334 -6.24 2.52 -25.01
N SER A 335 -6.50 1.74 -23.94
CA SER A 335 -7.85 1.31 -23.58
C SER A 335 -8.78 2.50 -23.31
N LEU A 336 -8.33 3.50 -22.54
CA LEU A 336 -9.09 4.73 -22.33
C LEU A 336 -9.36 5.48 -23.64
N THR A 337 -8.33 5.61 -24.49
CA THR A 337 -8.45 6.37 -25.75
C THR A 337 -9.49 5.74 -26.69
N SER A 338 -9.58 4.41 -26.71
CA SER A 338 -10.50 3.65 -27.56
C SER A 338 -11.83 3.30 -26.89
N ALA A 339 -12.10 3.83 -25.69
CA ALA A 339 -13.34 3.53 -24.99
C ALA A 339 -14.57 4.07 -25.74
N GLU A 340 -15.57 3.21 -25.91
CA GLU A 340 -16.82 3.56 -26.57
C GLU A 340 -17.84 4.14 -25.57
N GLY A 341 -18.73 5.00 -26.03
CA GLY A 341 -19.78 5.61 -25.22
C GLY A 341 -19.34 6.77 -24.32
N VAL A 342 -18.04 7.12 -24.33
CA VAL A 342 -17.44 8.21 -23.56
C VAL A 342 -16.43 9.00 -24.40
N ASP A 343 -16.06 10.20 -23.96
CA ASP A 343 -14.93 10.92 -24.57
C ASP A 343 -13.58 10.32 -24.11
N GLY A 344 -13.19 9.22 -24.76
CA GLY A 344 -11.96 8.48 -24.43
C GLY A 344 -10.70 9.33 -24.56
N ALA A 345 -10.64 10.28 -25.51
CA ALA A 345 -9.50 11.17 -25.67
C ALA A 345 -9.33 12.10 -24.45
N THR A 346 -10.43 12.66 -23.97
CA THR A 346 -10.44 13.47 -22.74
C THR A 346 -10.06 12.63 -21.51
N LEU A 347 -10.60 11.42 -21.36
CA LEU A 347 -10.21 10.51 -20.25
C LEU A 347 -8.71 10.22 -20.27
N ALA A 348 -8.17 9.82 -21.43
CA ALA A 348 -6.74 9.54 -21.58
C ALA A 348 -5.86 10.77 -21.31
N SER A 349 -6.32 11.98 -21.64
CA SER A 349 -5.60 13.23 -21.37
C SER A 349 -5.55 13.58 -19.86
N LYS A 350 -6.54 13.14 -19.10
CA LYS A 350 -6.68 13.36 -17.66
C LYS A 350 -6.17 12.19 -16.82
N LEU A 351 -5.68 11.11 -17.45
CA LEU A 351 -5.06 9.98 -16.76
C LEU A 351 -3.88 10.46 -15.92
N ASN A 352 -3.75 9.94 -14.73
CA ASN A 352 -2.60 10.20 -13.86
C ASN A 352 -1.28 9.92 -14.59
N LYS A 353 -0.23 10.67 -14.26
CA LYS A 353 1.12 10.54 -14.88
C LYS A 353 1.74 9.16 -14.72
N ASN A 354 1.30 8.41 -13.74
CA ASN A 354 1.61 6.99 -13.54
C ASN A 354 0.34 6.26 -13.11
N VAL A 355 0.27 4.98 -13.44
CA VAL A 355 -0.84 4.09 -13.09
C VAL A 355 -0.43 3.05 -12.05
N GLY A 356 0.61 3.34 -11.30
CA GLY A 356 1.06 2.47 -10.20
C GLY A 356 2.57 2.35 -10.09
N THR A 357 2.99 1.55 -9.13
CA THR A 357 4.40 1.22 -8.84
C THR A 357 4.50 -0.21 -8.32
N ALA A 358 5.68 -0.81 -8.41
CA ALA A 358 5.95 -2.00 -7.62
C ALA A 358 5.88 -1.67 -6.12
N MET A 359 5.52 -2.66 -5.32
CA MET A 359 5.51 -2.57 -3.86
C MET A 359 5.98 -3.88 -3.21
N GLY A 360 6.20 -3.83 -1.92
CA GLY A 360 6.66 -4.93 -1.10
C GLY A 360 6.90 -4.41 0.30
N LEU A 361 8.15 -4.37 0.75
CA LEU A 361 8.57 -3.70 1.98
C LEU A 361 8.43 -2.17 1.89
N GLU A 362 8.57 -1.63 0.69
CA GLU A 362 8.23 -0.25 0.39
C GLU A 362 6.84 -0.18 -0.25
N PHE A 363 6.06 0.81 0.13
CA PHE A 363 4.75 1.04 -0.49
C PHE A 363 4.88 1.46 -1.97
N ARG A 364 5.94 2.17 -2.32
CA ARG A 364 6.23 2.61 -3.69
C ARG A 364 7.70 2.44 -4.01
N ASP A 365 8.04 1.44 -4.82
CA ASP A 365 9.38 1.33 -5.40
C ASP A 365 9.45 2.15 -6.69
N MET A 366 10.18 3.26 -6.62
CA MET A 366 10.29 4.21 -7.72
C MET A 366 11.16 3.72 -8.89
N THR A 367 11.80 2.56 -8.77
CA THR A 367 12.50 1.89 -9.88
C THR A 367 11.52 1.29 -10.88
N PHE A 368 10.33 0.91 -10.41
CA PHE A 368 9.28 0.27 -11.22
C PHE A 368 8.00 1.11 -11.22
N VAL A 369 8.08 2.30 -11.80
CA VAL A 369 6.92 3.19 -11.95
C VAL A 369 6.21 2.89 -13.26
N LEU A 370 4.93 2.56 -13.21
CA LEU A 370 4.10 2.32 -14.38
C LEU A 370 3.75 3.65 -15.05
N ASN A 371 4.66 4.17 -15.87
CA ASN A 371 4.50 5.40 -16.65
C ASN A 371 5.12 5.23 -18.04
N GLY A 372 4.77 6.10 -18.98
CA GLY A 372 5.19 6.00 -20.38
C GLY A 372 6.70 6.21 -20.66
N LYS A 373 7.54 6.30 -19.61
CA LYS A 373 9.01 6.52 -19.75
C LYS A 373 9.85 5.44 -19.07
N CYS A 374 9.24 4.59 -18.26
CA CYS A 374 9.97 3.59 -17.49
C CYS A 374 10.14 2.30 -18.30
N GLU A 375 11.33 2.10 -18.87
CA GLU A 375 11.68 0.92 -19.66
C GLU A 375 12.13 -0.27 -18.81
N THR A 376 12.10 -0.13 -17.48
CA THR A 376 12.47 -1.23 -16.56
C THR A 376 11.54 -2.42 -16.78
N LYS A 377 12.15 -3.61 -16.91
CA LYS A 377 11.41 -4.85 -17.15
C LYS A 377 10.76 -5.38 -15.88
N ILE A 378 9.55 -5.84 -16.06
CA ILE A 378 8.74 -6.56 -15.07
C ILE A 378 9.20 -8.02 -15.05
N LYS A 379 9.25 -8.63 -13.87
CA LYS A 379 9.61 -10.04 -13.69
C LYS A 379 8.49 -10.77 -12.93
N ALA A 380 8.37 -12.06 -13.19
CA ALA A 380 7.52 -12.96 -12.43
C ALA A 380 7.78 -12.83 -10.92
N GLY A 381 6.73 -12.93 -10.10
CA GLY A 381 6.81 -12.77 -8.65
C GLY A 381 6.86 -11.32 -8.15
N MET A 382 6.89 -10.32 -9.04
CA MET A 382 6.78 -8.92 -8.63
C MET A 382 5.35 -8.58 -8.23
N LEU A 383 5.23 -7.75 -7.19
CA LEU A 383 3.95 -7.23 -6.71
C LEU A 383 3.81 -5.76 -7.10
N PHE A 384 2.68 -5.40 -7.70
CA PHE A 384 2.35 -4.03 -8.08
C PHE A 384 1.10 -3.53 -7.37
N ASN A 385 1.09 -2.26 -7.01
CA ASN A 385 -0.12 -1.48 -6.84
C ASN A 385 -0.48 -0.89 -8.21
N LEU A 386 -1.43 -1.49 -8.92
CA LEU A 386 -1.96 -0.94 -10.16
C LEU A 386 -3.14 -0.04 -9.84
N ALA A 387 -2.99 1.26 -10.05
CA ALA A 387 -3.95 2.30 -9.70
C ALA A 387 -4.26 3.20 -10.90
N VAL A 388 -5.39 2.95 -11.54
CA VAL A 388 -5.86 3.75 -12.68
C VAL A 388 -6.79 4.83 -12.16
N GLY A 389 -6.34 6.08 -12.26
CA GLY A 389 -7.06 7.25 -11.76
C GLY A 389 -7.19 8.35 -12.80
N VAL A 390 -8.39 8.93 -12.91
CA VAL A 390 -8.73 10.08 -13.73
C VAL A 390 -9.46 11.10 -12.86
N GLN A 391 -8.97 12.34 -12.84
CA GLN A 391 -9.54 13.41 -11.99
C GLN A 391 -9.91 14.65 -12.79
N GLY A 392 -10.72 15.52 -12.20
CA GLY A 392 -11.21 16.73 -12.85
C GLY A 392 -12.19 16.41 -13.97
N LEU A 393 -12.92 15.31 -13.83
CA LEU A 393 -14.08 14.99 -14.69
C LEU A 393 -15.20 15.95 -14.37
N LYS A 394 -16.02 16.28 -15.38
CA LYS A 394 -17.18 17.14 -15.21
C LYS A 394 -18.45 16.32 -15.31
N GLU A 395 -19.42 16.63 -14.43
CA GLU A 395 -20.78 16.11 -14.51
C GLU A 395 -21.66 17.15 -15.23
N PRO A 396 -22.09 16.87 -16.48
CA PRO A 396 -22.81 17.87 -17.27
C PRO A 396 -24.18 18.27 -16.72
N SER A 397 -24.82 17.39 -15.93
CA SER A 397 -26.12 17.65 -15.31
C SER A 397 -26.02 18.44 -14.01
N ALA A 398 -24.81 18.55 -13.43
CA ALA A 398 -24.61 19.25 -12.19
C ALA A 398 -24.70 20.78 -12.35
N LYS A 399 -25.27 21.43 -11.35
CA LYS A 399 -25.33 22.88 -11.32
C LYS A 399 -23.92 23.48 -11.17
N GLU A 400 -23.63 24.51 -11.97
CA GLU A 400 -22.36 25.24 -11.89
C GLU A 400 -22.06 25.72 -10.46
N GLY A 401 -20.85 25.47 -9.99
CA GLY A 401 -20.39 25.78 -8.62
C GLY A 401 -20.92 24.82 -7.56
N SER A 402 -21.67 23.79 -7.92
CA SER A 402 -22.06 22.74 -6.97
C SER A 402 -20.91 21.80 -6.64
N LYS A 403 -21.00 21.11 -5.52
CA LYS A 403 -20.02 20.10 -5.10
C LYS A 403 -19.95 18.87 -6.04
N ASN A 404 -20.92 18.71 -6.92
CA ASN A 404 -21.01 17.60 -7.85
C ASN A 404 -20.56 18.00 -9.27
N GLU A 405 -20.20 19.25 -9.51
CA GLU A 405 -19.76 19.73 -10.83
C GLU A 405 -18.54 18.97 -11.34
N THR A 406 -17.64 18.59 -10.41
CA THR A 406 -16.44 17.83 -10.73
C THR A 406 -16.33 16.57 -9.89
N TYR A 407 -15.78 15.51 -10.49
CA TYR A 407 -15.54 14.26 -9.81
C TYR A 407 -14.22 13.61 -10.26
N ALA A 408 -13.84 12.55 -9.59
CA ALA A 408 -12.72 11.72 -9.93
C ALA A 408 -13.09 10.24 -9.78
N VAL A 409 -12.44 9.39 -10.56
CA VAL A 409 -12.54 7.93 -10.43
C VAL A 409 -11.14 7.37 -10.28
N MET A 410 -10.94 6.51 -9.28
CA MET A 410 -9.73 5.69 -9.15
C MET A 410 -10.10 4.26 -8.75
N ILE A 411 -9.51 3.31 -9.45
CA ILE A 411 -9.59 1.88 -9.14
C ILE A 411 -8.16 1.38 -8.95
N ALA A 412 -7.86 0.85 -7.76
CA ALA A 412 -6.54 0.36 -7.42
C ALA A 412 -6.60 -1.05 -6.82
N ASP A 413 -5.71 -1.91 -7.26
CA ASP A 413 -5.56 -3.27 -6.76
C ASP A 413 -4.09 -3.65 -6.57
N SER A 414 -3.84 -4.55 -5.61
CA SER A 414 -2.58 -5.27 -5.45
C SER A 414 -2.55 -6.43 -6.43
N VAL A 415 -1.60 -6.42 -7.36
CA VAL A 415 -1.50 -7.38 -8.47
C VAL A 415 -0.15 -8.07 -8.45
N LEU A 416 -0.16 -9.41 -8.40
CA LEU A 416 1.03 -10.25 -8.47
C LEU A 416 1.27 -10.69 -9.92
N VAL A 417 2.48 -10.49 -10.41
CA VAL A 417 2.91 -10.95 -11.74
C VAL A 417 3.10 -12.45 -11.72
N GLY A 418 2.40 -13.16 -12.61
CA GLY A 418 2.49 -14.62 -12.77
C GLY A 418 3.83 -15.08 -13.36
N ALA A 419 4.07 -16.37 -13.34
CA ALA A 419 5.19 -16.98 -14.05
C ALA A 419 5.08 -16.75 -15.56
N ALA A 420 6.17 -16.98 -16.30
CA ALA A 420 6.19 -16.78 -17.75
C ALA A 420 5.06 -17.57 -18.45
N GLY A 421 4.17 -16.85 -19.13
CA GLY A 421 2.98 -17.41 -19.79
C GLY A 421 1.73 -17.54 -18.90
N GLU A 422 1.81 -17.19 -17.62
CA GLU A 422 0.67 -17.14 -16.71
C GLU A 422 0.06 -15.73 -16.66
N THR A 423 -1.24 -15.66 -16.34
CA THR A 423 -1.94 -14.41 -16.14
C THR A 423 -1.61 -13.82 -14.76
N PRO A 424 -1.53 -12.48 -14.65
CA PRO A 424 -1.39 -11.82 -13.35
C PRO A 424 -2.54 -12.13 -12.40
N SER A 425 -2.25 -12.20 -11.11
CA SER A 425 -3.24 -12.46 -10.07
C SER A 425 -3.59 -11.18 -9.33
N VAL A 426 -4.87 -10.79 -9.35
CA VAL A 426 -5.40 -9.70 -8.52
C VAL A 426 -5.62 -10.24 -7.11
N LEU A 427 -4.87 -9.73 -6.14
CA LEU A 427 -4.91 -10.20 -4.76
C LEU A 427 -6.03 -9.54 -3.94
N THR A 428 -6.35 -8.26 -4.21
CA THR A 428 -7.44 -7.53 -3.56
C THR A 428 -8.76 -7.79 -4.29
N THR A 429 -9.68 -8.50 -3.63
CA THR A 429 -10.93 -8.98 -4.25
C THR A 429 -12.17 -8.17 -3.86
N ASN A 430 -11.98 -6.95 -3.36
CA ASN A 430 -13.10 -6.06 -3.05
C ASN A 430 -13.90 -5.75 -4.34
N PRO A 431 -15.23 -5.75 -4.26
CA PRO A 431 -16.10 -5.48 -5.42
C PRO A 431 -15.73 -4.18 -6.16
N LYS A 432 -15.80 -4.22 -7.48
CA LYS A 432 -15.47 -3.08 -8.36
C LYS A 432 -16.30 -2.98 -9.63
N GLY A 433 -17.26 -3.88 -9.84
CA GLY A 433 -18.21 -3.77 -10.95
C GLY A 433 -19.13 -2.57 -10.76
N VAL A 434 -19.58 -1.94 -11.86
CA VAL A 434 -20.42 -0.73 -11.83
C VAL A 434 -21.60 -0.87 -10.87
N LYS A 435 -22.33 -2.00 -10.94
CA LYS A 435 -23.49 -2.27 -10.07
C LYS A 435 -23.13 -2.48 -8.59
N GLU A 436 -21.89 -2.88 -8.32
CA GLU A 436 -21.42 -3.19 -6.97
C GLU A 436 -20.94 -1.94 -6.22
N ILE A 437 -20.63 -0.87 -6.96
CA ILE A 437 -20.14 0.40 -6.41
C ILE A 437 -21.17 1.52 -6.52
N SER A 438 -22.34 1.25 -7.10
CA SER A 438 -23.42 2.22 -7.27
C SER A 438 -24.52 1.99 -6.23
N TYR A 439 -24.87 3.03 -5.51
CA TYR A 439 -25.95 3.06 -4.54
C TYR A 439 -27.11 3.89 -5.11
N ILE A 440 -28.32 3.36 -5.07
CA ILE A 440 -29.55 4.07 -5.45
C ILE A 440 -30.27 4.41 -4.17
N MET A 441 -30.47 5.69 -3.95
CA MET A 441 -31.33 6.17 -2.85
C MET A 441 -32.78 6.08 -3.36
N ASN A 442 -33.56 5.18 -2.76
CA ASN A 442 -35.00 5.18 -3.03
C ASN A 442 -35.58 6.47 -2.44
N ASP A 443 -36.14 7.34 -3.26
CA ASP A 443 -37.16 8.23 -2.78
C ASP A 443 -38.30 7.31 -2.29
N ASP A 444 -38.61 7.29 -0.99
CA ASP A 444 -39.86 6.75 -0.52
C ASP A 444 -40.94 7.55 -1.26
N ASP A 445 -41.47 6.99 -2.36
CA ASP A 445 -42.69 7.47 -2.96
C ASP A 445 -43.73 7.40 -1.83
N ASP A 446 -44.07 8.54 -1.26
CA ASP A 446 -45.32 8.74 -0.56
C ASP A 446 -46.43 8.39 -1.52
N ASP A 447 -46.76 7.11 -1.64
CA ASP A 447 -48.02 6.62 -2.12
C ASP A 447 -49.09 7.10 -1.10
N ASP A 448 -49.42 8.39 -1.16
CA ASP A 448 -50.70 8.92 -0.73
C ASP A 448 -51.77 8.26 -1.61
N ASP A 449 -52.17 7.06 -1.25
CA ASP A 449 -53.41 6.45 -1.67
C ASP A 449 -54.55 7.36 -1.17
N ASP A 450 -54.91 8.32 -2.01
CA ASP A 450 -56.15 9.06 -1.95
C ASP A 450 -57.31 8.13 -2.26
N ASP A 451 -57.64 7.24 -1.31
CA ASP A 451 -58.92 6.48 -1.34
C ASP A 451 -60.07 7.40 -1.11
N GLY A 452 -60.56 7.93 -2.21
CA GLY A 452 -61.82 8.66 -2.30
C GLY A 452 -62.95 7.93 -1.58
N ALA A 453 -63.42 8.55 -0.55
CA ALA A 453 -64.63 8.21 0.18
C ALA A 453 -65.87 8.19 -0.77
N THR A 454 -66.49 7.03 -0.92
CA THR A 454 -67.90 6.93 -1.22
C THR A 454 -68.65 6.46 -0.01
N ALA A 455 -69.46 7.39 0.52
CA ALA A 455 -70.50 7.13 1.53
C ALA A 455 -71.52 6.17 0.94
N ASP A 456 -71.92 5.16 1.72
CA ASP A 456 -73.29 4.64 1.70
C ASP A 456 -73.69 4.20 3.11
N GLU A 457 -74.89 4.73 3.46
CA GLU A 457 -75.64 4.51 4.71
C GLU A 457 -76.16 3.09 4.78
N ASN A 458 -76.23 2.49 5.97
CA ASN A 458 -77.40 2.04 6.67
C ASN A 458 -77.13 0.94 7.70
N ASP A 459 -77.62 1.28 8.89
CA ASP A 459 -78.54 0.57 9.77
C ASP A 459 -78.09 -0.63 10.59
N ASP A 460 -78.26 -0.35 11.89
CA ASP A 460 -78.88 -1.16 12.95
C ASP A 460 -78.26 -2.47 13.47
N ASP A 461 -77.97 -2.46 14.70
CA ASP A 461 -78.63 -3.09 15.84
C ASP A 461 -77.71 -3.94 16.81
N GLU A 462 -77.74 -3.42 18.01
CA GLU A 462 -77.90 -4.05 19.34
C GLU A 462 -77.00 -5.19 19.86
N ARG A 463 -76.59 -4.85 21.10
CA ARG A 463 -76.48 -5.70 22.34
C ARG A 463 -75.15 -6.46 22.51
N ALA A 464 -74.44 -6.07 23.46
CA ALA A 464 -74.51 -6.09 24.94
C ALA A 464 -73.78 -7.28 25.60
N ARG A 465 -73.06 -6.91 26.65
CA ARG A 465 -72.70 -7.65 27.89
C ARG A 465 -71.41 -8.43 27.90
N GLU A 466 -70.64 -8.05 28.75
CA GLU A 466 -70.41 -8.07 30.24
C GLU A 466 -69.25 -9.02 30.62
N ASP A 467 -68.37 -8.42 31.41
CA ASP A 467 -67.78 -8.89 32.66
C ASP A 467 -66.76 -10.04 32.58
N ALA A 468 -65.73 -10.14 33.32
CA ALA A 468 -65.20 -9.51 34.53
C ALA A 468 -63.77 -10.01 34.82
N VAL A 469 -62.96 -9.15 35.38
CA VAL A 469 -62.26 -9.28 36.68
C VAL A 469 -61.35 -10.48 36.95
N GLY A 470 -60.11 -10.16 37.38
CA GLY A 470 -59.31 -11.02 38.26
C GLY A 470 -57.80 -10.77 38.11
N GLU A 471 -57.26 -9.79 38.70
CA GLU A 471 -56.41 -9.69 39.90
C GLU A 471 -55.10 -10.44 39.90
N ARG A 472 -54.05 -9.64 40.18
CA ARG A 472 -52.68 -9.97 40.63
C ARG A 472 -52.67 -10.69 42.00
N PRO A 473 -51.55 -11.08 42.66
CA PRO A 473 -50.22 -10.44 42.64
C PRO A 473 -49.01 -11.37 42.93
N GLY A 474 -47.84 -10.77 42.93
CA GLY A 474 -46.75 -10.85 43.91
C GLY A 474 -45.74 -11.98 43.72
N ASP A 475 -44.50 -11.95 43.88
CA ASP A 475 -43.55 -11.23 44.75
C ASP A 475 -42.11 -11.65 44.41
N ALA A 476 -41.27 -10.71 44.41
CA ALA A 476 -39.93 -10.55 44.98
C ALA A 476 -38.94 -11.73 45.12
N ARG A 477 -37.74 -11.58 44.68
CA ARG A 477 -36.49 -11.32 45.44
C ARG A 477 -35.23 -11.58 44.64
N GLU A 478 -34.36 -10.59 44.62
CA GLU A 478 -32.91 -10.59 44.52
C GLU A 478 -32.21 -11.42 45.61
N PRO A 479 -30.86 -11.42 45.72
CA PRO A 479 -29.71 -11.37 44.80
C PRO A 479 -28.63 -12.43 45.17
N ARG A 480 -27.70 -12.65 44.25
CA ARG A 480 -26.27 -12.75 44.57
C ARG A 480 -25.40 -12.60 43.32
#